data_ca34eca2bccfdf3cafec6eb5aa8b1bc4
#
_entry.id   ca34eca2bccfdf3cafec6eb5aa8b1bc4
#
_cell.length_a   1.000
_cell.length_b   1.000
_cell.length_c   1.000
_cell.angle_alpha   90.00
_cell.angle_beta   90.00
_cell.angle_gamma   90.00
#
_symmetry.space_group_name_H-M   'P 1'
#
loop_
_entity.id
_entity.type
_entity.pdbx_description
1 polymer ?
#
loop_
_entity_poly.entity_id
_entity_poly.type
_entity_poly.pdbx_seq_one_letter_code
_entity_poly.pdbx_strand_id
1 'polypeptide(L)'
;MQDIQISFGGVPALRNAKLTVAAGEVHALIGQNGAGKSTMIKILTGAYRRGSGSVRFEGREVDFRTPKEAREAGISTIYQEINLVPFRSVAENIYLGREPRRFGLIDWRTVQQRAAALLESFGLQIDVKKPVHTYSTAIQQMVALARAVSSDAKMVIMDESTSSLDEREVELLFNVVRKLRDDGRAVIFVSHRLDELYALCDRVTVMRDGQTVAQSTMAEMDKLQLVTTMLGRTLAAVVQDDADAREANLARRGAQVIAAQGLSAHPKVNDVSLQVHAGEAVGLAGLLGSGRTETMRLMFGADPLEHGTLSIGSETVALKTPQDAIARGLAYLTEDRKGDGIVPELSVRDNLTLVCLRTLSKHGIVDVKKQQAIVDRFIASLGIKLRSPDQPIRELSGGNQQKVLLARWLAAEPSLLLLDEPTRGIDVGAKADVAKIVRELRDNGLAVLLSASELEELTAVADRAVVIRDGRTVAELNGAEMSETAIMDAIAYGSDGASQIAEAAHTAHIEDALEGDRHDA
;
A
#
# COMPACT_ATOMS: atom_id res chain seq x y z
N MET A 1 5.32 -15.90 23.17
CA MET A 1 4.00 -16.52 22.95
C MET A 1 4.23 -17.89 22.33
N GLN A 2 3.60 -18.93 22.84
CA GLN A 2 3.81 -20.31 22.39
C GLN A 2 2.45 -21.01 22.21
N ASP A 3 2.28 -21.63 21.05
CA ASP A 3 1.15 -22.46 20.68
C ASP A 3 -0.23 -21.80 20.89
N ILE A 4 -0.30 -20.49 20.58
CA ILE A 4 -1.50 -19.68 20.79
C ILE A 4 -2.60 -20.10 19.83
N GLN A 5 -3.80 -20.37 20.39
CA GLN A 5 -5.00 -20.68 19.62
C GLN A 5 -6.16 -19.81 20.08
N ILE A 6 -6.98 -19.41 19.12
CA ILE A 6 -8.26 -18.73 19.36
C ILE A 6 -9.19 -18.94 18.17
N SER A 7 -10.50 -19.05 18.43
CA SER A 7 -11.55 -19.15 17.41
C SER A 7 -12.64 -18.15 17.69
N PHE A 8 -13.27 -17.60 16.63
CA PHE A 8 -14.41 -16.71 16.70
C PHE A 8 -15.57 -17.34 15.94
N GLY A 9 -16.70 -17.56 16.64
CA GLY A 9 -17.87 -18.19 16.02
C GLY A 9 -17.58 -19.58 15.41
N GLY A 10 -16.65 -20.35 15.99
CA GLY A 10 -16.23 -21.65 15.47
C GLY A 10 -15.17 -21.60 14.36
N VAL A 11 -14.81 -20.40 13.87
CA VAL A 11 -13.75 -20.23 12.86
C VAL A 11 -12.41 -19.95 13.58
N PRO A 12 -11.39 -20.80 13.40
CA PRO A 12 -10.10 -20.58 14.03
C PRO A 12 -9.38 -19.38 13.40
N ALA A 13 -9.03 -18.40 14.24
CA ALA A 13 -8.26 -17.22 13.86
C ALA A 13 -6.76 -17.38 14.11
N LEU A 14 -6.37 -18.16 15.13
CA LEU A 14 -4.98 -18.59 15.36
C LEU A 14 -4.94 -20.09 15.64
N ARG A 15 -3.90 -20.76 15.08
CA ARG A 15 -3.66 -22.21 15.18
C ARG A 15 -2.18 -22.44 15.49
N ASN A 16 -1.85 -22.70 16.77
CA ASN A 16 -0.48 -22.92 17.21
C ASN A 16 0.50 -21.80 16.83
N ALA A 17 0.04 -20.55 16.87
CA ALA A 17 0.84 -19.41 16.52
C ALA A 17 1.91 -19.11 17.57
N LYS A 18 3.10 -18.72 17.13
CA LYS A 18 4.27 -18.45 17.96
C LYS A 18 4.84 -17.07 17.67
N LEU A 19 5.32 -16.40 18.71
CA LEU A 19 6.02 -15.12 18.58
C LEU A 19 7.05 -15.02 19.71
N THR A 20 8.31 -14.81 19.32
CA THR A 20 9.42 -14.60 20.27
C THR A 20 10.09 -13.28 19.91
N VAL A 21 10.18 -12.38 20.89
CA VAL A 21 10.79 -11.05 20.74
C VAL A 21 11.78 -10.87 21.88
N ALA A 22 13.00 -10.44 21.57
CA ALA A 22 14.02 -10.16 22.56
C ALA A 22 14.00 -8.68 23.02
N ALA A 23 14.59 -8.41 24.17
CA ALA A 23 14.84 -7.03 24.59
C ALA A 23 15.90 -6.40 23.68
N GLY A 24 15.72 -5.12 23.31
CA GLY A 24 16.66 -4.42 22.44
C GLY A 24 16.62 -4.92 20.99
N GLU A 25 15.47 -5.42 20.50
CA GLU A 25 15.30 -5.76 19.08
C GLU A 25 14.08 -5.08 18.48
N VAL A 26 14.14 -4.78 17.20
CA VAL A 26 12.98 -4.44 16.37
C VAL A 26 12.55 -5.68 15.62
N HIS A 27 11.38 -6.21 15.96
CA HIS A 27 10.86 -7.46 15.45
C HIS A 27 9.71 -7.22 14.48
N ALA A 28 9.87 -7.60 13.22
CA ALA A 28 8.81 -7.54 12.22
C ALA A 28 7.76 -8.63 12.47
N LEU A 29 6.49 -8.26 12.52
CA LEU A 29 5.38 -9.22 12.48
C LEU A 29 4.60 -9.04 11.19
N ILE A 30 4.75 -9.98 10.25
CA ILE A 30 4.24 -9.87 8.89
C ILE A 30 3.33 -11.03 8.51
N GLY A 31 2.58 -10.86 7.44
CA GLY A 31 1.63 -11.83 6.89
C GLY A 31 0.49 -11.12 6.16
N GLN A 32 -0.25 -11.85 5.36
CA GLN A 32 -1.43 -11.32 4.65
C GLN A 32 -2.51 -10.81 5.62
N ASN A 33 -3.48 -10.05 5.11
CA ASN A 33 -4.68 -9.72 5.88
C ASN A 33 -5.45 -11.01 6.22
N GLY A 34 -5.87 -11.10 7.49
CA GLY A 34 -6.45 -12.34 8.00
C GLY A 34 -5.43 -13.39 8.47
N ALA A 35 -4.12 -13.19 8.30
CA ALA A 35 -3.08 -14.10 8.78
C ALA A 35 -3.01 -14.23 10.31
N GLY A 36 -3.72 -13.38 11.06
CA GLY A 36 -3.79 -13.45 12.51
C GLY A 36 -2.93 -12.42 13.26
N LYS A 37 -2.19 -11.54 12.57
CA LYS A 37 -1.30 -10.52 13.19
C LYS A 37 -2.00 -9.69 14.27
N SER A 38 -3.08 -9.01 13.90
CA SER A 38 -3.84 -8.16 14.84
C SER A 38 -4.49 -8.98 15.96
N THR A 39 -4.85 -10.25 15.71
CA THR A 39 -5.35 -11.15 16.75
C THR A 39 -4.25 -11.52 17.75
N MET A 40 -3.02 -11.78 17.26
CA MET A 40 -1.85 -12.03 18.09
C MET A 40 -1.53 -10.84 18.99
N ILE A 41 -1.53 -9.61 18.42
CA ILE A 41 -1.34 -8.36 19.13
C ILE A 41 -2.44 -8.16 20.19
N LYS A 42 -3.71 -8.38 19.84
CA LYS A 42 -4.84 -8.22 20.76
C LYS A 42 -4.80 -9.21 21.92
N ILE A 43 -4.26 -10.40 21.73
CA ILE A 43 -4.01 -11.35 22.84
C ILE A 43 -2.86 -10.85 23.72
N LEU A 44 -1.74 -10.42 23.11
CA LEU A 44 -0.59 -9.90 23.85
C LEU A 44 -0.94 -8.67 24.69
N THR A 45 -1.83 -7.83 24.17
CA THR A 45 -2.31 -6.62 24.86
C THR A 45 -3.51 -6.83 25.78
N GLY A 46 -3.99 -8.07 25.94
CA GLY A 46 -5.13 -8.38 26.83
C GLY A 46 -6.50 -7.91 26.32
N ALA A 47 -6.59 -7.48 25.04
CA ALA A 47 -7.86 -7.14 24.41
C ALA A 47 -8.69 -8.38 24.05
N TYR A 48 -8.00 -9.49 23.73
CA TYR A 48 -8.63 -10.81 23.52
C TYR A 48 -8.03 -11.85 24.48
N ARG A 49 -8.86 -12.79 24.92
CA ARG A 49 -8.42 -13.95 25.66
C ARG A 49 -8.03 -15.06 24.69
N ARG A 50 -6.86 -15.67 24.90
CA ARG A 50 -6.46 -16.87 24.16
C ARG A 50 -7.36 -18.05 24.50
N GLY A 51 -7.56 -18.95 23.57
CA GLY A 51 -8.24 -20.22 23.80
C GLY A 51 -7.32 -21.25 24.46
N SER A 52 -6.06 -21.31 23.99
CA SER A 52 -4.98 -22.14 24.56
C SER A 52 -3.61 -21.56 24.28
N GLY A 53 -2.55 -22.21 24.74
CA GLY A 53 -1.16 -21.76 24.65
C GLY A 53 -0.72 -20.92 25.84
N SER A 54 0.53 -20.43 25.81
CA SER A 54 1.11 -19.64 26.90
C SER A 54 1.72 -18.32 26.39
N VAL A 55 1.65 -17.30 27.24
CA VAL A 55 2.32 -16.01 27.03
C VAL A 55 3.29 -15.78 28.18
N ARG A 56 4.55 -15.52 27.84
CA ARG A 56 5.56 -15.11 28.81
C ARG A 56 6.04 -13.71 28.51
N PHE A 57 6.09 -12.85 29.52
CA PHE A 57 6.65 -11.53 29.45
C PHE A 57 7.70 -11.36 30.56
N GLU A 58 8.92 -10.93 30.20
CA GLU A 58 10.07 -10.88 31.12
C GLU A 58 10.31 -12.20 31.87
N GLY A 59 10.19 -13.33 31.16
CA GLY A 59 10.40 -14.67 31.74
C GLY A 59 9.25 -15.19 32.61
N ARG A 60 8.24 -14.36 32.93
CA ARG A 60 7.08 -14.75 33.75
C ARG A 60 5.89 -15.09 32.85
N GLU A 61 5.18 -16.14 33.22
CA GLU A 61 3.91 -16.44 32.56
C GLU A 61 2.85 -15.38 32.93
N VAL A 62 2.15 -14.86 31.94
CA VAL A 62 1.15 -13.78 32.08
C VAL A 62 -0.15 -14.15 31.37
N ASP A 63 -1.26 -13.64 31.91
CA ASP A 63 -2.60 -13.74 31.32
C ASP A 63 -3.32 -12.41 31.48
N PHE A 64 -2.94 -11.45 30.62
CA PHE A 64 -3.57 -10.13 30.64
C PHE A 64 -5.05 -10.24 30.24
N ARG A 65 -5.92 -9.74 31.10
CA ARG A 65 -7.37 -9.76 30.91
C ARG A 65 -7.92 -8.44 30.37
N THR A 66 -7.11 -7.39 30.47
CA THR A 66 -7.46 -6.05 30.01
C THR A 66 -6.23 -5.35 29.43
N PRO A 67 -6.43 -4.40 28.48
CA PRO A 67 -5.31 -3.61 27.96
C PRO A 67 -4.62 -2.75 29.03
N LYS A 68 -5.31 -2.46 30.13
CA LYS A 68 -4.74 -1.75 31.28
C LYS A 68 -3.66 -2.60 31.95
N GLU A 69 -3.93 -3.88 32.20
CA GLU A 69 -2.96 -4.82 32.82
C GLU A 69 -1.69 -4.97 31.96
N ALA A 70 -1.85 -5.14 30.64
CA ALA A 70 -0.71 -5.23 29.72
C ALA A 70 0.13 -3.94 29.74
N ARG A 71 -0.52 -2.78 29.76
CA ARG A 71 0.16 -1.48 29.83
C ARG A 71 0.89 -1.29 31.17
N GLU A 72 0.28 -1.69 32.30
CA GLU A 72 0.91 -1.63 33.62
C GLU A 72 2.10 -2.58 33.74
N ALA A 73 2.11 -3.69 32.97
CA ALA A 73 3.25 -4.59 32.84
C ALA A 73 4.37 -4.01 31.96
N GLY A 74 4.11 -2.96 31.17
CA GLY A 74 5.08 -2.31 30.30
C GLY A 74 4.90 -2.60 28.80
N ILE A 75 3.71 -3.04 28.35
CA ILE A 75 3.40 -3.21 26.92
C ILE A 75 2.54 -2.04 26.44
N SER A 76 3.05 -1.25 25.50
CA SER A 76 2.32 -0.13 24.88
C SER A 76 2.08 -0.39 23.41
N THR A 77 0.92 0.04 22.91
CA THR A 77 0.52 -0.14 21.49
C THR A 77 0.20 1.19 20.85
N ILE A 78 0.74 1.39 19.66
CA ILE A 78 0.37 2.45 18.72
C ILE A 78 -0.43 1.77 17.61
N TYR A 79 -1.70 2.14 17.49
CA TYR A 79 -2.59 1.58 16.48
C TYR A 79 -2.50 2.37 15.18
N GLN A 80 -2.93 1.78 14.09
CA GLN A 80 -3.03 2.38 12.77
C GLN A 80 -3.82 3.71 12.79
N GLU A 81 -4.92 3.77 13.54
CA GLU A 81 -5.62 5.04 13.80
C GLU A 81 -5.01 5.75 15.00
N ILE A 82 -4.68 7.03 14.82
CA ILE A 82 -4.06 7.86 15.85
C ILE A 82 -5.09 8.17 16.95
N ASN A 83 -5.01 7.41 18.05
CA ASN A 83 -5.91 7.58 19.20
C ASN A 83 -5.47 8.73 20.14
N LEU A 84 -5.35 9.95 19.60
CA LEU A 84 -5.12 11.16 20.38
C LEU A 84 -6.42 11.92 20.57
N VAL A 85 -6.50 12.74 21.63
CA VAL A 85 -7.62 13.64 21.87
C VAL A 85 -7.38 14.95 21.12
N PRO A 86 -8.07 15.23 19.98
CA PRO A 86 -7.64 16.25 19.02
C PRO A 86 -7.52 17.66 19.58
N PHE A 87 -8.45 18.04 20.46
CA PHE A 87 -8.54 19.39 21.04
C PHE A 87 -7.75 19.57 22.34
N ARG A 88 -7.08 18.52 22.83
CA ARG A 88 -6.14 18.61 23.95
C ARG A 88 -4.75 18.95 23.45
N SER A 89 -3.98 19.60 24.33
CA SER A 89 -2.59 19.94 24.02
C SER A 89 -1.73 18.67 23.82
N VAL A 90 -0.59 18.83 23.17
CA VAL A 90 0.40 17.76 23.01
C VAL A 90 0.81 17.19 24.37
N ALA A 91 1.12 18.05 25.34
CA ALA A 91 1.52 17.62 26.68
C ALA A 91 0.42 16.85 27.41
N GLU A 92 -0.83 17.29 27.32
CA GLU A 92 -1.98 16.57 27.88
C GLU A 92 -2.15 15.19 27.22
N ASN A 93 -1.97 15.07 25.89
CA ASN A 93 -2.07 13.78 25.20
C ASN A 93 -0.98 12.80 25.64
N ILE A 94 0.27 13.27 25.81
CA ILE A 94 1.39 12.41 26.24
C ILE A 94 1.16 11.84 27.64
N TYR A 95 0.67 12.65 28.58
CA TYR A 95 0.50 12.27 29.98
C TYR A 95 -0.94 11.94 30.37
N LEU A 96 -1.84 11.78 29.42
CA LEU A 96 -3.27 11.53 29.67
C LEU A 96 -3.48 10.35 30.64
N GLY A 97 -4.15 10.63 31.77
CA GLY A 97 -4.44 9.67 32.84
C GLY A 97 -3.24 9.30 33.72
N ARG A 98 -2.09 9.99 33.55
CA ARG A 98 -0.83 9.79 34.32
C ARG A 98 -0.17 11.13 34.63
N GLU A 99 -0.96 12.17 34.70
CA GLU A 99 -0.46 13.52 34.95
C GLU A 99 0.26 13.57 36.31
N PRO A 100 1.52 14.05 36.37
CA PRO A 100 2.22 14.34 37.63
C PRO A 100 1.37 15.20 38.54
N ARG A 101 1.27 14.83 39.79
CA ARG A 101 0.47 15.56 40.79
C ARG A 101 1.36 16.14 41.89
N ARG A 102 1.01 17.35 42.33
CA ARG A 102 1.62 17.99 43.47
C ARG A 102 0.49 18.49 44.41
N PHE A 103 0.53 18.06 45.66
CA PHE A 103 -0.54 18.34 46.65
C PHE A 103 -1.96 17.96 46.18
N GLY A 104 -2.07 16.84 45.42
CA GLY A 104 -3.36 16.35 44.91
C GLY A 104 -3.84 17.01 43.61
N LEU A 105 -3.24 18.11 43.17
CA LEU A 105 -3.53 18.81 41.92
C LEU A 105 -2.54 18.42 40.83
N ILE A 106 -2.99 18.51 39.56
CA ILE A 106 -2.12 18.26 38.42
C ILE A 106 -1.06 19.35 38.31
N ASP A 107 0.20 18.97 38.25
CA ASP A 107 1.34 19.88 38.03
C ASP A 107 1.57 20.10 36.54
N TRP A 108 0.81 21.00 35.95
CA TRP A 108 0.89 21.31 34.51
C TRP A 108 2.26 21.80 34.07
N ARG A 109 3.03 22.45 34.94
CA ARG A 109 4.39 22.88 34.61
C ARG A 109 5.31 21.69 34.40
N THR A 110 5.26 20.73 35.33
CA THR A 110 6.02 19.47 35.22
C THR A 110 5.58 18.63 34.01
N VAL A 111 4.27 18.56 33.73
CA VAL A 111 3.71 17.89 32.54
C VAL A 111 4.30 18.46 31.27
N GLN A 112 4.26 19.79 31.11
CA GLN A 112 4.78 20.49 29.92
C GLN A 112 6.30 20.33 29.77
N GLN A 113 7.04 20.47 30.86
CA GLN A 113 8.51 20.32 30.83
C GLN A 113 8.94 18.91 30.43
N ARG A 114 8.31 17.88 31.01
CA ARG A 114 8.61 16.49 30.69
C ARG A 114 8.20 16.14 29.26
N ALA A 115 7.06 16.62 28.78
CA ALA A 115 6.61 16.43 27.41
C ALA A 115 7.57 17.06 26.41
N ALA A 116 8.01 18.30 26.65
CA ALA A 116 8.99 18.98 25.80
C ALA A 116 10.32 18.25 25.76
N ALA A 117 10.87 17.87 26.92
CA ALA A 117 12.12 17.12 27.01
C ALA A 117 12.07 15.76 26.29
N LEU A 118 10.91 15.05 26.39
CA LEU A 118 10.72 13.79 25.70
C LEU A 118 10.70 13.98 24.17
N LEU A 119 9.95 14.95 23.66
CA LEU A 119 9.89 15.24 22.23
C LEU A 119 11.22 15.77 21.68
N GLU A 120 11.92 16.60 22.44
CA GLU A 120 13.26 17.04 22.10
C GLU A 120 14.24 15.85 21.99
N SER A 121 14.10 14.84 22.87
CA SER A 121 14.88 13.59 22.77
C SER A 121 14.61 12.81 21.49
N PHE A 122 13.47 13.04 20.81
CA PHE A 122 13.10 12.50 19.50
C PHE A 122 13.52 13.42 18.34
N GLY A 123 14.21 14.53 18.65
CA GLY A 123 14.61 15.53 17.65
C GLY A 123 13.47 16.49 17.26
N LEU A 124 12.36 16.53 18.01
CA LEU A 124 11.21 17.37 17.73
C LEU A 124 11.16 18.58 18.67
N GLN A 125 11.23 19.78 18.11
CA GLN A 125 11.03 21.03 18.82
C GLN A 125 9.68 21.64 18.45
N ILE A 126 8.63 21.36 19.25
CA ILE A 126 7.29 21.84 19.02
C ILE A 126 6.70 22.47 20.30
N ASP A 127 5.70 23.33 20.15
CA ASP A 127 4.97 23.90 21.28
C ASP A 127 4.00 22.87 21.89
N VAL A 128 4.40 22.26 23.00
CA VAL A 128 3.63 21.23 23.69
C VAL A 128 2.30 21.73 24.28
N LYS A 129 2.04 23.03 24.29
CA LYS A 129 0.80 23.64 24.80
C LYS A 129 -0.29 23.73 23.72
N LYS A 130 0.07 23.66 22.44
CA LYS A 130 -0.89 23.71 21.35
C LYS A 130 -1.71 22.42 21.25
N PRO A 131 -2.99 22.51 20.82
CA PRO A 131 -3.81 21.34 20.53
C PRO A 131 -3.17 20.45 19.47
N VAL A 132 -3.25 19.11 19.66
CA VAL A 132 -2.53 18.16 18.81
C VAL A 132 -3.03 18.16 17.37
N HIS A 133 -4.31 18.45 17.11
CA HIS A 133 -4.89 18.52 15.77
C HIS A 133 -4.30 19.64 14.89
N THR A 134 -3.60 20.61 15.47
CA THR A 134 -2.95 21.70 14.71
C THR A 134 -1.63 21.28 14.07
N TYR A 135 -1.17 20.08 14.35
CA TYR A 135 0.08 19.52 13.83
C TYR A 135 -0.18 18.51 12.70
N SER A 136 0.83 18.28 11.85
CA SER A 136 0.76 17.28 10.79
C SER A 136 0.56 15.86 11.36
N THR A 137 0.08 14.94 10.52
CA THR A 137 -0.11 13.54 10.88
C THR A 137 1.15 12.90 11.43
N ALA A 138 2.31 13.22 10.85
CA ALA A 138 3.61 12.75 11.34
C ALA A 138 3.91 13.19 12.77
N ILE A 139 3.71 14.47 13.07
CA ILE A 139 3.91 14.97 14.44
C ILE A 139 2.91 14.31 15.40
N GLN A 140 1.67 14.10 14.97
CA GLN A 140 0.69 13.36 15.77
C GLN A 140 1.11 11.92 16.04
N GLN A 141 1.71 11.21 15.07
CA GLN A 141 2.30 9.87 15.26
C GLN A 141 3.44 9.91 16.28
N MET A 142 4.31 10.92 16.20
CA MET A 142 5.41 11.09 17.17
C MET A 142 4.88 11.39 18.58
N VAL A 143 3.80 12.14 18.71
CA VAL A 143 3.13 12.38 20.00
C VAL A 143 2.51 11.09 20.55
N ALA A 144 1.92 10.24 19.68
CA ALA A 144 1.41 8.93 20.09
C ALA A 144 2.55 8.00 20.56
N LEU A 145 3.69 8.01 19.87
CA LEU A 145 4.90 7.30 20.28
C LEU A 145 5.44 7.83 21.61
N ALA A 146 5.54 9.15 21.78
CA ALA A 146 5.93 9.79 23.04
C ALA A 146 5.02 9.38 24.19
N ARG A 147 3.70 9.32 23.97
CA ARG A 147 2.73 8.80 24.96
C ARG A 147 2.99 7.34 25.33
N ALA A 148 3.28 6.49 24.37
CA ALA A 148 3.61 5.09 24.60
C ALA A 148 4.89 4.95 25.43
N VAL A 149 5.93 5.69 25.07
CA VAL A 149 7.25 5.65 25.73
C VAL A 149 7.24 6.28 27.13
N SER A 150 6.43 7.34 27.34
CA SER A 150 6.31 8.04 28.64
C SER A 150 5.79 7.14 29.78
N SER A 151 5.32 5.93 29.47
CA SER A 151 4.81 4.94 30.45
C SER A 151 5.85 3.92 30.89
N ASP A 152 7.15 4.14 30.73
CA ASP A 152 8.19 3.14 30.99
C ASP A 152 7.95 1.83 30.22
N ALA A 153 7.42 1.93 29.00
CA ALA A 153 7.15 0.77 28.18
C ALA A 153 8.46 -0.01 27.91
N LYS A 154 8.44 -1.29 28.22
CA LYS A 154 9.51 -2.26 27.92
C LYS A 154 9.35 -2.83 26.51
N MET A 155 8.10 -2.85 26.03
CA MET A 155 7.74 -3.27 24.69
C MET A 155 6.79 -2.25 24.05
N VAL A 156 7.09 -1.83 22.82
CA VAL A 156 6.23 -0.97 22.03
C VAL A 156 5.76 -1.75 20.79
N ILE A 157 4.47 -1.79 20.56
CA ILE A 157 3.86 -2.39 19.37
C ILE A 157 3.43 -1.26 18.46
N MET A 158 3.88 -1.29 17.20
CA MET A 158 3.58 -0.30 16.17
C MET A 158 2.85 -1.00 15.02
N ASP A 159 1.54 -0.72 14.88
CA ASP A 159 0.68 -1.35 13.89
C ASP A 159 0.41 -0.36 12.75
N GLU A 160 1.05 -0.58 11.58
CA GLU A 160 0.94 0.23 10.34
C GLU A 160 1.11 1.75 10.55
N SER A 161 2.04 2.15 11.40
CA SER A 161 2.23 3.55 11.82
C SER A 161 2.88 4.46 10.76
N THR A 162 3.30 3.94 9.61
CA THR A 162 3.98 4.67 8.53
C THR A 162 3.10 4.96 7.32
N SER A 163 1.90 4.39 7.24
CA SER A 163 1.06 4.40 6.04
C SER A 163 0.65 5.79 5.52
N SER A 164 0.72 6.82 6.37
CA SER A 164 0.34 8.21 6.05
C SER A 164 1.51 9.19 6.12
N LEU A 165 2.74 8.70 6.18
CA LEU A 165 3.96 9.50 6.34
C LEU A 165 4.72 9.58 5.01
N ASP A 166 5.39 10.72 4.77
CA ASP A 166 6.36 10.85 3.69
C ASP A 166 7.71 10.22 4.07
N GLU A 167 8.65 10.10 3.12
CA GLU A 167 9.94 9.44 3.34
C GLU A 167 10.78 10.09 4.45
N ARG A 168 10.74 11.43 4.57
CA ARG A 168 11.48 12.16 5.62
C ARG A 168 10.86 11.93 6.99
N GLU A 169 9.54 11.88 7.04
CA GLU A 169 8.78 11.62 8.25
C GLU A 169 8.98 10.16 8.72
N VAL A 170 9.04 9.20 7.77
CA VAL A 170 9.37 7.79 8.05
C VAL A 170 10.77 7.68 8.64
N GLU A 171 11.78 8.34 8.06
CA GLU A 171 13.14 8.27 8.59
C GLU A 171 13.26 8.88 10.00
N LEU A 172 12.53 9.97 10.27
CA LEU A 172 12.43 10.53 11.61
C LEU A 172 11.86 9.52 12.62
N LEU A 173 10.77 8.83 12.24
CA LEU A 173 10.17 7.76 13.06
C LEU A 173 11.17 6.62 13.29
N PHE A 174 11.88 6.18 12.25
CA PHE A 174 12.88 5.12 12.33
C PHE A 174 14.02 5.46 13.30
N ASN A 175 14.49 6.70 13.29
CA ASN A 175 15.53 7.16 14.22
C ASN A 175 15.05 7.05 15.67
N VAL A 176 13.78 7.36 15.94
CA VAL A 176 13.21 7.18 17.28
C VAL A 176 13.09 5.71 17.64
N VAL A 177 12.65 4.86 16.72
CA VAL A 177 12.53 3.41 16.95
C VAL A 177 13.90 2.78 17.21
N ARG A 178 14.94 3.14 16.42
CA ARG A 178 16.33 2.71 16.66
C ARG A 178 16.82 3.10 18.05
N LYS A 179 16.52 4.33 18.49
CA LYS A 179 16.84 4.77 19.84
C LYS A 179 16.15 3.95 20.92
N LEU A 180 14.87 3.62 20.74
CA LEU A 180 14.14 2.75 21.69
C LEU A 180 14.77 1.36 21.79
N ARG A 181 15.17 0.79 20.66
CA ARG A 181 15.92 -0.48 20.60
C ARG A 181 17.25 -0.37 21.35
N ASP A 182 18.02 0.68 21.09
CA ASP A 182 19.33 0.91 21.69
C ASP A 182 19.23 1.17 23.21
N ASP A 183 18.10 1.73 23.68
CA ASP A 183 17.72 1.84 25.08
C ASP A 183 17.28 0.49 25.71
N GLY A 184 17.38 -0.62 24.97
CA GLY A 184 17.05 -1.98 25.44
C GLY A 184 15.55 -2.32 25.39
N ARG A 185 14.71 -1.51 24.77
CA ARG A 185 13.27 -1.78 24.61
C ARG A 185 13.03 -2.72 23.44
N ALA A 186 12.04 -3.59 23.57
CA ALA A 186 11.57 -4.41 22.46
C ALA A 186 10.56 -3.61 21.61
N VAL A 187 10.65 -3.71 20.29
CA VAL A 187 9.67 -3.12 19.38
C VAL A 187 9.08 -4.20 18.47
N ILE A 188 7.77 -4.35 18.44
CA ILE A 188 7.07 -5.13 17.41
C ILE A 188 6.60 -4.14 16.35
N PHE A 189 7.11 -4.32 15.13
CA PHE A 189 6.80 -3.45 14.00
C PHE A 189 5.97 -4.22 12.97
N VAL A 190 4.75 -3.72 12.68
CA VAL A 190 3.86 -4.28 11.66
C VAL A 190 3.79 -3.28 10.52
N SER A 191 4.28 -3.69 9.37
CA SER A 191 4.19 -2.93 8.12
C SER A 191 3.95 -3.91 6.96
N HIS A 192 3.34 -3.42 5.91
CA HIS A 192 3.20 -4.13 4.63
C HIS A 192 4.24 -3.65 3.61
N ARG A 193 5.05 -2.63 3.93
CA ARG A 193 6.12 -2.09 3.10
C ARG A 193 7.42 -2.81 3.40
N LEU A 194 7.87 -3.65 2.47
CA LEU A 194 9.06 -4.49 2.66
C LEU A 194 10.31 -3.65 2.92
N ASP A 195 10.49 -2.54 2.20
CA ASP A 195 11.64 -1.66 2.38
C ASP A 195 11.78 -1.14 3.80
N GLU A 196 10.66 -0.82 4.45
CA GLU A 196 10.63 -0.40 5.85
C GLU A 196 11.12 -1.50 6.79
N LEU A 197 10.72 -2.75 6.53
CA LEU A 197 11.12 -3.90 7.33
C LEU A 197 12.63 -4.14 7.23
N TYR A 198 13.19 -4.09 6.02
CA TYR A 198 14.63 -4.27 5.80
C TYR A 198 15.47 -3.10 6.34
N ALA A 199 14.93 -1.87 6.33
CA ALA A 199 15.62 -0.70 6.85
C ALA A 199 15.65 -0.61 8.38
N LEU A 200 14.68 -1.26 9.07
CA LEU A 200 14.43 -1.03 10.49
C LEU A 200 14.54 -2.29 11.35
N CYS A 201 14.10 -3.46 10.86
CA CYS A 201 13.90 -4.64 11.70
C CYS A 201 15.13 -5.55 11.74
N ASP A 202 15.38 -6.15 12.90
CA ASP A 202 16.46 -7.11 13.12
C ASP A 202 16.00 -8.55 12.80
N ARG A 203 14.75 -8.87 13.16
CA ARG A 203 14.16 -10.21 13.01
C ARG A 203 12.74 -10.13 12.48
N VAL A 204 12.24 -11.25 11.97
CA VAL A 204 10.90 -11.36 11.41
C VAL A 204 10.18 -12.62 11.85
N THR A 205 8.90 -12.49 12.14
CA THR A 205 7.93 -13.60 12.26
C THR A 205 6.92 -13.48 11.13
N VAL A 206 6.84 -14.50 10.29
CA VAL A 206 5.89 -14.60 9.18
C VAL A 206 4.68 -15.40 9.63
N MET A 207 3.49 -14.82 9.49
CA MET A 207 2.21 -15.48 9.78
C MET A 207 1.41 -15.73 8.49
N ARG A 208 0.79 -16.90 8.42
CA ARG A 208 -0.13 -17.27 7.33
C ARG A 208 -1.24 -18.18 7.88
N ASP A 209 -2.49 -17.90 7.52
CA ASP A 209 -3.69 -18.69 7.89
C ASP A 209 -3.79 -18.99 9.41
N GLY A 210 -3.43 -18.00 10.23
CA GLY A 210 -3.46 -18.11 11.67
C GLY A 210 -2.28 -18.88 12.29
N GLN A 211 -1.26 -19.23 11.52
CA GLN A 211 -0.07 -19.96 11.96
C GLN A 211 1.20 -19.13 11.78
N THR A 212 2.20 -19.39 12.58
CA THR A 212 3.56 -18.91 12.35
C THR A 212 4.27 -19.88 11.41
N VAL A 213 4.60 -19.43 10.19
CA VAL A 213 5.21 -20.25 9.14
C VAL A 213 6.72 -20.11 9.06
N ALA A 214 7.27 -18.97 9.51
CA ALA A 214 8.72 -18.77 9.62
C ALA A 214 9.07 -17.77 10.72
N GLN A 215 10.25 -17.94 11.28
CA GLN A 215 10.94 -16.97 12.15
C GLN A 215 12.41 -16.95 11.77
N SER A 216 12.97 -15.78 11.47
CA SER A 216 14.36 -15.62 11.01
C SER A 216 14.91 -14.25 11.38
N THR A 217 16.20 -14.05 11.15
CA THR A 217 16.75 -12.69 11.08
C THR A 217 16.44 -12.06 9.72
N MET A 218 16.35 -10.73 9.65
CA MET A 218 16.14 -10.05 8.36
C MET A 218 17.33 -10.24 7.40
N ALA A 219 18.52 -10.46 7.93
CA ALA A 219 19.73 -10.70 7.13
C ALA A 219 19.74 -12.08 6.44
N GLU A 220 19.06 -13.07 7.00
CA GLU A 220 19.00 -14.45 6.47
C GLU A 220 17.82 -14.67 5.50
N MET A 221 16.88 -13.75 5.44
CA MET A 221 15.66 -13.88 4.63
C MET A 221 15.62 -12.75 3.60
N ASP A 222 15.88 -13.05 2.34
CA ASP A 222 15.78 -12.06 1.27
C ASP A 222 14.31 -11.68 0.97
N LYS A 223 14.10 -10.55 0.27
CA LYS A 223 12.76 -10.03 -0.03
C LYS A 223 11.87 -11.06 -0.71
N LEU A 224 12.43 -11.82 -1.64
CA LEU A 224 11.70 -12.79 -2.44
C LEU A 224 11.30 -14.00 -1.60
N GLN A 225 12.21 -14.51 -0.73
CA GLN A 225 11.90 -15.56 0.23
C GLN A 225 10.82 -15.11 1.22
N LEU A 226 10.87 -13.85 1.66
CA LEU A 226 9.89 -13.28 2.55
C LEU A 226 8.49 -13.29 1.92
N VAL A 227 8.37 -12.77 0.70
CA VAL A 227 7.11 -12.74 -0.06
C VAL A 227 6.60 -14.15 -0.35
N THR A 228 7.45 -15.06 -0.83
CA THR A 228 7.05 -16.45 -1.12
C THR A 228 6.58 -17.19 0.13
N THR A 229 7.24 -16.96 1.29
CA THR A 229 6.83 -17.52 2.58
C THR A 229 5.46 -16.98 3.00
N MET A 230 5.21 -15.68 2.82
CA MET A 230 3.92 -15.05 3.09
C MET A 230 2.81 -15.59 2.18
N LEU A 231 3.10 -15.78 0.89
CA LEU A 231 2.13 -16.23 -0.12
C LEU A 231 1.92 -17.74 -0.14
N GLY A 232 2.90 -18.51 0.34
CA GLY A 232 2.85 -19.98 0.34
C GLY A 232 3.07 -20.63 -1.02
N ARG A 233 3.69 -19.92 -1.96
CA ARG A 233 4.02 -20.41 -3.33
C ARG A 233 5.54 -20.52 -3.50
N THR A 234 5.99 -21.48 -4.28
CA THR A 234 7.42 -21.65 -4.61
C THR A 234 7.90 -20.64 -5.64
N LEU A 235 9.14 -20.17 -5.48
CA LEU A 235 9.82 -19.18 -6.34
C LEU A 235 9.76 -19.47 -7.84
N ALA A 236 9.90 -20.74 -8.21
CA ALA A 236 9.97 -21.16 -9.61
C ALA A 236 8.68 -20.86 -10.43
N ALA A 237 7.54 -20.68 -9.71
CA ALA A 237 6.25 -20.45 -10.38
C ALA A 237 5.96 -18.95 -10.66
N VAL A 238 6.78 -18.03 -10.15
CA VAL A 238 6.48 -16.59 -10.24
C VAL A 238 7.40 -15.86 -11.23
N VAL A 239 8.64 -16.28 -11.40
CA VAL A 239 9.66 -15.51 -12.15
C VAL A 239 9.88 -15.98 -13.59
N GLN A 240 9.68 -17.26 -13.90
CA GLN A 240 10.02 -17.83 -15.22
C GLN A 240 8.91 -17.71 -16.27
N ASP A 241 7.67 -17.43 -15.84
CA ASP A 241 6.50 -17.36 -16.74
C ASP A 241 6.27 -15.99 -17.39
N ASP A 242 6.95 -14.92 -16.88
CA ASP A 242 6.51 -13.55 -17.19
C ASP A 242 7.05 -12.96 -18.51
N ALA A 243 8.30 -13.21 -18.92
CA ALA A 243 8.87 -12.57 -20.12
C ALA A 243 8.28 -13.15 -21.41
N ASP A 244 8.27 -14.48 -21.53
CA ASP A 244 7.70 -15.19 -22.70
C ASP A 244 6.19 -14.93 -22.82
N ALA A 245 5.49 -14.84 -21.66
CA ALA A 245 4.08 -14.52 -21.60
C ALA A 245 3.79 -13.09 -22.07
N ARG A 246 4.62 -12.11 -21.69
CA ARG A 246 4.49 -10.71 -22.14
C ARG A 246 4.67 -10.56 -23.64
N GLU A 247 5.71 -11.20 -24.21
CA GLU A 247 5.92 -11.20 -25.66
C GLU A 247 4.76 -11.84 -26.41
N ALA A 248 4.26 -12.97 -25.91
CA ALA A 248 3.10 -13.62 -26.48
C ALA A 248 1.83 -12.75 -26.40
N ASN A 249 1.65 -11.98 -25.32
CA ASN A 249 0.53 -11.05 -25.17
C ASN A 249 0.68 -9.86 -26.12
N LEU A 250 1.86 -9.26 -26.24
CA LEU A 250 2.12 -8.17 -27.18
C LEU A 250 1.87 -8.61 -28.63
N ALA A 251 2.23 -9.84 -28.99
CA ALA A 251 1.93 -10.41 -30.30
C ALA A 251 0.44 -10.64 -30.57
N ARG A 252 -0.38 -10.81 -29.52
CA ARG A 252 -1.83 -11.03 -29.59
C ARG A 252 -2.67 -9.77 -29.42
N ARG A 253 -2.03 -8.61 -29.14
CA ARG A 253 -2.76 -7.35 -28.93
C ARG A 253 -3.67 -7.04 -30.13
N GLY A 254 -4.86 -6.55 -29.80
CA GLY A 254 -5.89 -6.21 -30.79
C GLY A 254 -5.73 -4.82 -31.40
N ALA A 255 -6.84 -4.26 -31.85
CA ALA A 255 -6.86 -2.89 -32.39
C ALA A 255 -6.48 -1.85 -31.33
N GLN A 256 -5.92 -0.73 -31.78
CA GLN A 256 -5.66 0.43 -30.92
C GLN A 256 -6.98 0.96 -30.33
N VAL A 257 -7.04 1.03 -29.00
CA VAL A 257 -8.21 1.57 -28.29
C VAL A 257 -8.06 3.07 -28.05
N ILE A 258 -6.86 3.49 -27.62
CA ILE A 258 -6.56 4.91 -27.38
C ILE A 258 -5.14 5.24 -27.83
N ALA A 259 -4.96 6.45 -28.33
CA ALA A 259 -3.65 7.05 -28.57
C ALA A 259 -3.64 8.49 -28.07
N ALA A 260 -2.61 8.82 -27.35
CA ALA A 260 -2.26 10.14 -26.89
C ALA A 260 -0.98 10.59 -27.60
N GLN A 261 -0.98 11.78 -28.17
CA GLN A 261 0.17 12.35 -28.88
C GLN A 261 0.44 13.76 -28.38
N GLY A 262 1.60 13.98 -27.78
CA GLY A 262 2.05 15.29 -27.30
C GLY A 262 1.13 15.92 -26.27
N LEU A 263 0.49 15.14 -25.40
CA LEU A 263 -0.41 15.68 -24.38
C LEU A 263 0.35 16.65 -23.48
N SER A 264 -0.21 17.85 -23.32
CA SER A 264 0.37 18.88 -22.45
C SER A 264 -0.73 19.62 -21.70
N ALA A 265 -0.48 19.80 -20.39
CA ALA A 265 -1.24 20.66 -19.48
C ALA A 265 -0.29 21.11 -18.35
N HIS A 266 0.11 22.38 -18.42
CA HIS A 266 1.07 22.92 -17.46
C HIS A 266 0.51 23.01 -16.03
N PRO A 267 1.39 22.85 -14.98
CA PRO A 267 2.84 22.67 -15.07
C PRO A 267 3.31 21.20 -15.09
N LYS A 268 2.43 20.21 -15.04
CA LYS A 268 2.79 18.82 -14.70
C LYS A 268 2.93 17.88 -15.90
N VAL A 269 2.23 18.17 -17.00
CA VAL A 269 2.31 17.37 -18.24
C VAL A 269 2.80 18.28 -19.35
N ASN A 270 3.90 17.90 -20.03
CA ASN A 270 4.59 18.77 -20.97
C ASN A 270 4.66 18.19 -22.40
N ASP A 271 4.74 16.87 -22.55
CA ASP A 271 4.80 16.19 -23.85
C ASP A 271 4.67 14.67 -23.62
N VAL A 272 3.47 14.20 -23.33
CA VAL A 272 3.24 12.77 -23.12
C VAL A 272 2.60 12.14 -24.34
N SER A 273 3.26 11.09 -24.84
CA SER A 273 2.78 10.27 -25.94
C SER A 273 2.74 8.79 -25.53
N LEU A 274 1.62 8.15 -25.76
CA LEU A 274 1.42 6.72 -25.50
C LEU A 274 0.23 6.18 -26.32
N GLN A 275 0.15 4.89 -26.46
CA GLN A 275 -1.00 4.20 -27.06
C GLN A 275 -1.33 2.95 -26.27
N VAL A 276 -2.58 2.49 -26.29
CA VAL A 276 -3.02 1.25 -25.64
C VAL A 276 -3.92 0.48 -26.60
N HIS A 277 -3.68 -0.83 -26.68
CA HIS A 277 -4.41 -1.73 -27.56
C HIS A 277 -5.37 -2.63 -26.76
N ALA A 278 -6.37 -3.17 -27.43
CA ALA A 278 -7.26 -4.16 -26.84
C ALA A 278 -6.48 -5.42 -26.43
N GLY A 279 -6.75 -5.93 -25.23
CA GLY A 279 -6.02 -7.07 -24.67
C GLY A 279 -4.58 -6.77 -24.27
N GLU A 280 -4.24 -5.50 -24.02
CA GLU A 280 -2.92 -5.05 -23.60
C GLU A 280 -3.01 -4.34 -22.26
N ALA A 281 -2.05 -4.58 -21.38
CA ALA A 281 -1.83 -3.83 -20.17
C ALA A 281 -0.55 -2.98 -20.30
N VAL A 282 -0.69 -1.67 -20.27
CA VAL A 282 0.41 -0.70 -20.35
C VAL A 282 0.66 -0.10 -18.98
N GLY A 283 1.91 -0.18 -18.49
CA GLY A 283 2.34 0.44 -17.25
C GLY A 283 2.83 1.86 -17.48
N LEU A 284 2.37 2.83 -16.66
CA LEU A 284 2.98 4.15 -16.56
C LEU A 284 3.99 4.15 -15.42
N ALA A 285 5.27 4.18 -15.75
CA ALA A 285 6.38 4.25 -14.81
C ALA A 285 6.89 5.69 -14.67
N GLY A 286 7.44 6.03 -13.50
CA GLY A 286 8.01 7.34 -13.21
C GLY A 286 8.00 7.65 -11.72
N LEU A 287 8.81 8.63 -11.29
CA LEU A 287 8.85 9.07 -9.90
C LEU A 287 7.53 9.73 -9.47
N LEU A 288 7.35 9.87 -8.15
CA LEU A 288 6.25 10.63 -7.60
C LEU A 288 6.28 12.08 -8.15
N GLY A 289 5.15 12.55 -8.66
CA GLY A 289 5.06 13.88 -9.28
C GLY A 289 5.56 13.95 -10.74
N SER A 290 5.89 12.83 -11.38
CA SER A 290 6.33 12.79 -12.79
C SER A 290 5.23 13.14 -13.80
N GLY A 291 3.95 13.20 -13.39
CA GLY A 291 2.82 13.50 -14.25
C GLY A 291 1.95 12.30 -14.64
N ARG A 292 2.13 11.13 -14.02
CA ARG A 292 1.35 9.89 -14.30
C ARG A 292 -0.15 10.09 -14.07
N THR A 293 -0.54 10.50 -12.87
CA THR A 293 -1.93 10.79 -12.48
C THR A 293 -2.55 11.85 -13.38
N GLU A 294 -1.84 12.94 -13.61
CA GLU A 294 -2.29 14.03 -14.44
C GLU A 294 -2.50 13.59 -15.89
N THR A 295 -1.62 12.75 -16.43
CA THR A 295 -1.79 12.15 -17.76
C THR A 295 -3.08 11.33 -17.86
N MET A 296 -3.35 10.45 -16.89
CA MET A 296 -4.59 9.67 -16.87
C MET A 296 -5.83 10.57 -16.73
N ARG A 297 -5.75 11.63 -15.92
CA ARG A 297 -6.83 12.60 -15.74
C ARG A 297 -7.13 13.38 -17.02
N LEU A 298 -6.10 13.78 -17.78
CA LEU A 298 -6.26 14.39 -19.13
C LEU A 298 -6.93 13.40 -20.09
N MET A 299 -6.48 12.15 -20.13
CA MET A 299 -7.05 11.12 -20.99
C MET A 299 -8.50 10.78 -20.63
N PHE A 300 -8.91 11.01 -19.38
CA PHE A 300 -10.29 10.80 -18.90
C PHE A 300 -11.16 12.06 -18.99
N GLY A 301 -10.60 13.22 -19.41
CA GLY A 301 -11.32 14.48 -19.43
C GLY A 301 -11.68 15.03 -18.05
N ALA A 302 -10.95 14.62 -17.00
CA ALA A 302 -11.08 15.17 -15.66
C ALA A 302 -10.36 16.50 -15.52
N ASP A 303 -9.27 16.68 -16.27
CA ASP A 303 -8.53 17.92 -16.38
C ASP A 303 -8.55 18.40 -17.85
N PRO A 304 -8.50 19.72 -18.10
CA PRO A 304 -8.52 20.24 -19.46
C PRO A 304 -7.19 20.00 -20.18
N LEU A 305 -7.26 19.50 -21.42
CA LEU A 305 -6.10 19.36 -22.30
C LEU A 305 -5.78 20.73 -22.93
N GLU A 306 -4.53 21.19 -22.83
CA GLU A 306 -4.08 22.45 -23.41
C GLU A 306 -3.54 22.24 -24.82
N HIS A 307 -2.66 21.24 -25.01
CA HIS A 307 -2.07 20.88 -26.31
C HIS A 307 -1.99 19.38 -26.48
N GLY A 308 -1.80 18.94 -27.73
CA GLY A 308 -1.73 17.54 -28.11
C GLY A 308 -3.05 17.01 -28.66
N THR A 309 -3.07 15.73 -28.96
CA THR A 309 -4.25 15.05 -29.54
C THR A 309 -4.53 13.75 -28.80
N LEU A 310 -5.81 13.48 -28.60
CA LEU A 310 -6.30 12.21 -28.06
C LEU A 310 -7.20 11.55 -29.11
N SER A 311 -6.92 10.29 -29.41
CA SER A 311 -7.75 9.52 -30.34
C SER A 311 -8.27 8.26 -29.66
N ILE A 312 -9.55 7.95 -29.83
CA ILE A 312 -10.21 6.73 -29.37
C ILE A 312 -10.59 5.91 -30.60
N GLY A 313 -10.00 4.72 -30.73
CA GLY A 313 -10.00 3.99 -31.99
C GLY A 313 -9.35 4.82 -33.10
N SER A 314 -10.10 5.09 -34.18
CA SER A 314 -9.64 5.92 -35.30
C SER A 314 -10.11 7.39 -35.23
N GLU A 315 -10.88 7.78 -34.21
CA GLU A 315 -11.48 9.11 -34.08
C GLU A 315 -10.65 9.99 -33.14
N THR A 316 -10.24 11.17 -33.61
CA THR A 316 -9.65 12.19 -32.73
C THR A 316 -10.77 12.88 -31.94
N VAL A 317 -10.63 12.91 -30.62
CA VAL A 317 -11.66 13.38 -29.70
C VAL A 317 -11.17 14.52 -28.82
N ALA A 318 -12.10 15.39 -28.44
CA ALA A 318 -11.88 16.37 -27.38
C ALA A 318 -12.80 16.05 -26.21
N LEU A 319 -12.22 15.48 -25.15
CA LEU A 319 -12.95 15.18 -23.93
C LEU A 319 -12.96 16.43 -23.05
N LYS A 320 -14.16 16.96 -22.76
CA LYS A 320 -14.34 18.14 -21.92
C LYS A 320 -14.77 17.80 -20.50
N THR A 321 -15.33 16.61 -20.34
CA THR A 321 -15.86 16.12 -19.06
C THR A 321 -15.62 14.62 -18.92
N PRO A 322 -15.54 14.08 -17.67
CA PRO A 322 -15.53 12.64 -17.45
C PRO A 322 -16.70 11.88 -18.08
N GLN A 323 -17.87 12.53 -18.21
CA GLN A 323 -19.04 11.96 -18.87
C GLN A 323 -18.80 11.69 -20.36
N ASP A 324 -18.03 12.54 -21.04
CA ASP A 324 -17.64 12.33 -22.43
C ASP A 324 -16.76 11.08 -22.58
N ALA A 325 -15.86 10.86 -21.63
CA ALA A 325 -15.00 9.69 -21.58
C ALA A 325 -15.80 8.41 -21.30
N ILE A 326 -16.67 8.43 -20.29
CA ILE A 326 -17.54 7.30 -19.94
C ILE A 326 -18.43 6.92 -21.14
N ALA A 327 -19.02 7.89 -21.83
CA ALA A 327 -19.86 7.64 -22.99
C ALA A 327 -19.10 6.97 -24.16
N ARG A 328 -17.76 7.08 -24.19
CA ARG A 328 -16.86 6.45 -25.17
C ARG A 328 -16.20 5.16 -24.66
N GLY A 329 -16.68 4.65 -23.54
CA GLY A 329 -16.19 3.40 -22.98
C GLY A 329 -14.87 3.51 -22.20
N LEU A 330 -14.51 4.68 -21.68
CA LEU A 330 -13.37 4.83 -20.78
C LEU A 330 -13.83 4.73 -19.34
N ALA A 331 -13.01 4.10 -18.50
CA ALA A 331 -13.20 4.00 -17.07
C ALA A 331 -11.92 4.49 -16.35
N TYR A 332 -12.07 5.15 -15.19
CA TYR A 332 -10.95 5.68 -14.42
C TYR A 332 -11.08 5.40 -12.93
N LEU A 333 -10.17 4.60 -12.42
CA LEU A 333 -10.05 4.34 -10.99
C LEU A 333 -8.97 5.25 -10.42
N THR A 334 -9.36 6.14 -9.52
CA THR A 334 -8.53 7.18 -8.93
C THR A 334 -7.59 6.64 -7.85
N GLU A 335 -6.43 7.29 -7.68
CA GLU A 335 -5.47 7.05 -6.60
C GLU A 335 -6.08 7.24 -5.21
N ASP A 336 -6.84 8.34 -4.98
CA ASP A 336 -7.49 8.61 -3.70
C ASP A 336 -8.80 7.83 -3.55
N ARG A 337 -8.66 6.57 -3.11
CA ARG A 337 -9.81 5.71 -2.84
C ARG A 337 -10.79 6.32 -1.85
N LYS A 338 -10.31 6.99 -0.77
CA LYS A 338 -11.15 7.47 0.33
C LYS A 338 -11.80 8.82 0.03
N GLY A 339 -11.09 9.72 -0.64
CA GLY A 339 -11.59 11.06 -0.98
C GLY A 339 -12.47 11.06 -2.23
N ASP A 340 -11.94 10.50 -3.32
CA ASP A 340 -12.58 10.57 -4.64
C ASP A 340 -13.20 9.23 -5.08
N GLY A 341 -12.76 8.12 -4.51
CA GLY A 341 -13.17 6.78 -4.95
C GLY A 341 -14.52 6.36 -4.39
N ILE A 342 -14.64 6.15 -3.08
CA ILE A 342 -15.85 5.64 -2.43
C ILE A 342 -16.73 6.78 -1.94
N VAL A 343 -18.05 6.49 -1.85
CA VAL A 343 -18.98 7.30 -1.06
C VAL A 343 -19.24 6.55 0.24
N PRO A 344 -18.56 6.92 1.37
CA PRO A 344 -18.46 6.08 2.57
C PRO A 344 -19.78 5.70 3.22
N GLU A 345 -20.75 6.62 3.17
CA GLU A 345 -22.08 6.45 3.80
C GLU A 345 -23.05 5.65 2.95
N LEU A 346 -22.79 5.51 1.64
CA LEU A 346 -23.63 4.72 0.75
C LEU A 346 -23.34 3.22 0.90
N SER A 347 -24.34 2.41 0.57
CA SER A 347 -24.19 0.96 0.57
C SER A 347 -23.16 0.47 -0.47
N VAL A 348 -22.69 -0.77 -0.32
CA VAL A 348 -21.86 -1.44 -1.32
C VAL A 348 -22.60 -1.50 -2.67
N ARG A 349 -23.91 -1.83 -2.67
CA ARG A 349 -24.80 -1.82 -3.83
C ARG A 349 -24.76 -0.48 -4.55
N ASP A 350 -25.00 0.63 -3.84
CA ASP A 350 -25.05 1.96 -4.44
C ASP A 350 -23.69 2.39 -4.96
N ASN A 351 -22.61 2.14 -4.20
CA ASN A 351 -21.26 2.39 -4.66
C ASN A 351 -20.90 1.62 -5.92
N LEU A 352 -21.27 0.36 -6.03
CA LEU A 352 -20.98 -0.49 -7.18
C LEU A 352 -21.74 0.00 -8.43
N THR A 353 -22.99 0.41 -8.29
CA THR A 353 -23.85 0.75 -9.43
C THR A 353 -23.87 2.23 -9.80
N LEU A 354 -23.09 3.08 -9.11
CA LEU A 354 -23.12 4.53 -9.24
C LEU A 354 -22.94 5.02 -10.69
N VAL A 355 -22.00 4.46 -11.44
CA VAL A 355 -21.72 4.83 -12.84
C VAL A 355 -22.83 4.37 -13.77
N CYS A 356 -23.50 3.26 -13.46
CA CYS A 356 -24.56 2.66 -14.26
C CYS A 356 -25.97 3.20 -13.94
N LEU A 357 -26.12 4.10 -12.96
CA LEU A 357 -27.45 4.56 -12.52
C LEU A 357 -28.30 5.12 -13.68
N ARG A 358 -27.71 5.81 -14.63
CA ARG A 358 -28.44 6.34 -15.80
C ARG A 358 -29.02 5.22 -16.67
N THR A 359 -28.27 4.17 -16.91
CA THR A 359 -28.71 3.00 -17.71
C THR A 359 -29.66 2.10 -16.95
N LEU A 360 -29.54 2.09 -15.61
CA LEU A 360 -30.43 1.33 -14.71
C LEU A 360 -31.73 2.06 -14.39
N SER A 361 -31.84 3.36 -14.73
CA SER A 361 -32.99 4.18 -14.39
C SER A 361 -33.89 4.40 -15.59
N LYS A 362 -35.20 4.24 -15.38
CA LYS A 362 -36.21 4.61 -16.34
C LYS A 362 -37.16 5.63 -15.70
N HIS A 363 -37.30 6.82 -16.31
CA HIS A 363 -38.09 7.95 -15.77
C HIS A 363 -37.69 8.32 -14.33
N GLY A 364 -36.41 8.24 -13.99
CA GLY A 364 -35.89 8.56 -12.65
C GLY A 364 -36.05 7.46 -11.60
N ILE A 365 -36.61 6.32 -11.97
CA ILE A 365 -36.79 5.16 -11.06
C ILE A 365 -35.77 4.08 -11.43
N VAL A 366 -34.99 3.62 -10.45
CA VAL A 366 -33.98 2.56 -10.62
C VAL A 366 -34.66 1.20 -10.73
N ASP A 367 -34.30 0.40 -11.73
CA ASP A 367 -34.69 -1.01 -11.84
C ASP A 367 -33.90 -1.85 -10.83
N VAL A 368 -34.49 -2.05 -9.65
CA VAL A 368 -33.88 -2.76 -8.53
C VAL A 368 -33.50 -4.21 -8.90
N LYS A 369 -34.27 -4.87 -9.79
CA LYS A 369 -33.96 -6.25 -10.21
C LYS A 369 -32.67 -6.30 -11.04
N LYS A 370 -32.52 -5.37 -11.99
CA LYS A 370 -31.30 -5.26 -12.79
C LYS A 370 -30.10 -4.83 -11.93
N GLN A 371 -30.30 -3.89 -11.01
CA GLN A 371 -29.30 -3.47 -10.07
C GLN A 371 -28.79 -4.66 -9.24
N GLN A 372 -29.71 -5.45 -8.67
CA GLN A 372 -29.36 -6.64 -7.89
C GLN A 372 -28.57 -7.67 -8.72
N ALA A 373 -28.98 -7.95 -9.96
CA ALA A 373 -28.28 -8.88 -10.83
C ALA A 373 -26.83 -8.46 -11.12
N ILE A 374 -26.60 -7.16 -11.33
CA ILE A 374 -25.24 -6.62 -11.52
C ILE A 374 -24.41 -6.78 -10.24
N VAL A 375 -24.98 -6.43 -9.09
CA VAL A 375 -24.31 -6.51 -7.79
C VAL A 375 -23.91 -7.96 -7.49
N ASP A 376 -24.82 -8.91 -7.64
CA ASP A 376 -24.57 -10.33 -7.37
C ASP A 376 -23.50 -10.89 -8.31
N ARG A 377 -23.54 -10.52 -9.59
CA ARG A 377 -22.53 -10.92 -10.59
C ARG A 377 -21.13 -10.48 -10.16
N PHE A 378 -20.95 -9.21 -9.80
CA PHE A 378 -19.63 -8.69 -9.46
C PHE A 378 -19.12 -9.10 -8.07
N ILE A 379 -20.03 -9.30 -7.10
CA ILE A 379 -19.67 -9.87 -5.81
C ILE A 379 -19.07 -11.27 -6.02
N ALA A 380 -19.72 -12.09 -6.84
CA ALA A 380 -19.28 -13.45 -7.12
C ALA A 380 -17.98 -13.47 -7.96
N SER A 381 -17.92 -12.70 -9.07
CA SER A 381 -16.79 -12.74 -10.01
C SER A 381 -15.49 -12.18 -9.41
N LEU A 382 -15.56 -11.11 -8.59
CA LEU A 382 -14.38 -10.50 -7.96
C LEU A 382 -14.11 -11.04 -6.55
N GLY A 383 -14.94 -11.95 -6.05
CA GLY A 383 -14.78 -12.53 -4.71
C GLY A 383 -14.84 -11.47 -3.61
N ILE A 384 -15.80 -10.53 -3.69
CA ILE A 384 -15.96 -9.45 -2.71
C ILE A 384 -16.52 -10.03 -1.42
N LYS A 385 -15.76 -9.91 -0.32
CA LYS A 385 -16.18 -10.41 1.01
C LYS A 385 -16.96 -9.33 1.74
N LEU A 386 -18.23 -9.59 1.97
CA LEU A 386 -19.16 -8.67 2.65
C LEU A 386 -20.25 -9.47 3.41
N ARG A 387 -20.94 -8.81 4.36
CA ARG A 387 -22.08 -9.42 5.08
C ARG A 387 -23.39 -9.23 4.31
N SER A 388 -23.58 -8.05 3.74
CA SER A 388 -24.77 -7.69 2.95
C SER A 388 -24.39 -6.61 1.93
N PRO A 389 -24.92 -6.63 0.69
CA PRO A 389 -24.77 -5.55 -0.27
C PRO A 389 -25.28 -4.19 0.23
N ASP A 390 -26.19 -4.20 1.21
CA ASP A 390 -26.80 -2.99 1.76
C ASP A 390 -26.00 -2.38 2.93
N GLN A 391 -24.89 -3.02 3.35
CA GLN A 391 -24.00 -2.43 4.37
C GLN A 391 -23.24 -1.22 3.81
N PRO A 392 -22.91 -0.19 4.62
CA PRO A 392 -22.06 0.92 4.22
C PRO A 392 -20.68 0.44 3.75
N ILE A 393 -20.18 1.00 2.63
CA ILE A 393 -18.89 0.56 2.05
C ILE A 393 -17.71 0.79 3.00
N ARG A 394 -17.79 1.78 3.88
CA ARG A 394 -16.75 2.05 4.90
C ARG A 394 -16.49 0.88 5.85
N GLU A 395 -17.42 -0.04 6.00
CA GLU A 395 -17.28 -1.23 6.85
C GLU A 395 -16.44 -2.35 6.21
N LEU A 396 -16.16 -2.24 4.91
CA LEU A 396 -15.31 -3.21 4.21
C LEU A 396 -13.82 -2.93 4.46
N SER A 397 -13.01 -4.01 4.37
CA SER A 397 -11.55 -3.87 4.30
C SER A 397 -11.13 -3.11 3.03
N GLY A 398 -9.93 -2.49 3.06
CA GLY A 398 -9.41 -1.73 1.92
C GLY A 398 -9.40 -2.50 0.62
N GLY A 399 -8.97 -3.76 0.63
CA GLY A 399 -8.98 -4.62 -0.56
C GLY A 399 -10.37 -4.90 -1.10
N ASN A 400 -11.39 -5.08 -0.22
CA ASN A 400 -12.77 -5.26 -0.68
C ASN A 400 -13.38 -3.95 -1.20
N GLN A 401 -13.05 -2.79 -0.60
CA GLN A 401 -13.42 -1.48 -1.14
C GLN A 401 -12.87 -1.30 -2.56
N GLN A 402 -11.61 -1.68 -2.77
CA GLN A 402 -10.96 -1.61 -4.08
C GLN A 402 -11.65 -2.49 -5.12
N LYS A 403 -12.01 -3.72 -4.74
CA LYS A 403 -12.78 -4.63 -5.60
C LYS A 403 -14.17 -4.05 -5.96
N VAL A 404 -14.83 -3.35 -5.03
CA VAL A 404 -16.11 -2.65 -5.31
C VAL A 404 -15.90 -1.51 -6.31
N LEU A 405 -14.80 -0.74 -6.20
CA LEU A 405 -14.47 0.32 -7.15
C LEU A 405 -14.17 -0.24 -8.55
N LEU A 406 -13.42 -1.34 -8.64
CA LEU A 406 -13.22 -2.04 -9.91
C LEU A 406 -14.56 -2.53 -10.47
N ALA A 407 -15.40 -3.16 -9.66
CA ALA A 407 -16.73 -3.62 -10.06
C ALA A 407 -17.61 -2.47 -10.61
N ARG A 408 -17.56 -1.28 -9.98
CA ARG A 408 -18.27 -0.07 -10.42
C ARG A 408 -17.96 0.28 -11.87
N TRP A 409 -16.67 0.30 -12.21
CA TRP A 409 -16.22 0.65 -13.54
C TRP A 409 -16.47 -0.47 -14.55
N LEU A 410 -16.25 -1.72 -14.17
CA LEU A 410 -16.53 -2.89 -15.02
C LEU A 410 -18.02 -3.06 -15.31
N ALA A 411 -18.91 -2.61 -14.41
CA ALA A 411 -20.35 -2.62 -14.63
C ALA A 411 -20.79 -1.67 -15.78
N ALA A 412 -19.95 -0.70 -16.16
CA ALA A 412 -20.17 0.15 -17.32
C ALA A 412 -19.65 -0.47 -18.63
N GLU A 413 -19.09 -1.69 -18.62
CA GLU A 413 -18.56 -2.43 -19.77
C GLU A 413 -17.56 -1.58 -20.60
N PRO A 414 -16.48 -1.08 -19.98
CA PRO A 414 -15.53 -0.20 -20.66
C PRO A 414 -14.69 -0.94 -21.69
N SER A 415 -14.19 -0.20 -22.69
CA SER A 415 -13.16 -0.66 -23.63
C SER A 415 -11.73 -0.39 -23.12
N LEU A 416 -11.56 0.62 -22.26
CA LEU A 416 -10.31 0.99 -21.60
C LEU A 416 -10.52 1.24 -20.12
N LEU A 417 -9.65 0.65 -19.30
CA LEU A 417 -9.61 0.85 -17.87
C LEU A 417 -8.30 1.56 -17.48
N LEU A 418 -8.43 2.79 -17.00
CA LEU A 418 -7.34 3.58 -16.42
C LEU A 418 -7.28 3.29 -14.93
N LEU A 419 -6.17 2.78 -14.44
CA LEU A 419 -5.94 2.38 -13.05
C LEU A 419 -4.82 3.22 -12.43
N ASP A 420 -5.18 4.21 -11.64
CA ASP A 420 -4.22 5.07 -10.97
C ASP A 420 -3.95 4.56 -9.57
N GLU A 421 -2.76 3.98 -9.35
CA GLU A 421 -2.32 3.37 -8.09
C GLU A 421 -3.37 2.40 -7.50
N PRO A 422 -3.85 1.39 -8.26
CA PRO A 422 -4.99 0.56 -7.85
C PRO A 422 -4.73 -0.27 -6.60
N THR A 423 -3.50 -0.40 -6.18
CA THR A 423 -3.03 -1.22 -5.05
C THR A 423 -2.60 -0.38 -3.85
N ARG A 424 -2.69 0.95 -3.95
CA ARG A 424 -2.28 1.85 -2.87
C ARG A 424 -3.12 1.68 -1.61
N GLY A 425 -2.44 1.48 -0.48
CA GLY A 425 -3.08 1.36 0.85
C GLY A 425 -3.95 0.11 1.02
N ILE A 426 -3.63 -0.96 0.30
CA ILE A 426 -4.18 -2.31 0.52
C ILE A 426 -3.04 -3.27 0.85
N ASP A 427 -3.39 -4.39 1.45
CA ASP A 427 -2.40 -5.40 1.85
C ASP A 427 -1.86 -6.25 0.68
N VAL A 428 -0.72 -6.93 0.90
CA VAL A 428 -0.04 -7.74 -0.13
C VAL A 428 -0.94 -8.81 -0.75
N GLY A 429 -1.82 -9.43 0.06
CA GLY A 429 -2.76 -10.43 -0.46
C GLY A 429 -3.82 -9.79 -1.38
N ALA A 430 -4.35 -8.62 -1.00
CA ALA A 430 -5.28 -7.88 -1.83
C ALA A 430 -4.61 -7.30 -3.09
N LYS A 431 -3.31 -6.88 -3.02
CA LYS A 431 -2.51 -6.49 -4.18
C LYS A 431 -2.43 -7.62 -5.21
N ALA A 432 -2.11 -8.84 -4.76
CA ALA A 432 -2.06 -10.02 -5.62
C ALA A 432 -3.42 -10.36 -6.24
N ASP A 433 -4.52 -10.21 -5.48
CA ASP A 433 -5.87 -10.41 -6.00
C ASP A 433 -6.21 -9.39 -7.10
N VAL A 434 -5.90 -8.09 -6.88
CA VAL A 434 -6.11 -7.03 -7.87
C VAL A 434 -5.28 -7.27 -9.12
N ALA A 435 -4.00 -7.60 -8.99
CA ALA A 435 -3.12 -7.93 -10.10
C ALA A 435 -3.66 -9.11 -10.93
N LYS A 436 -4.17 -10.16 -10.27
CA LYS A 436 -4.82 -11.29 -10.93
C LYS A 436 -6.05 -10.86 -11.71
N ILE A 437 -6.94 -10.05 -11.09
CA ILE A 437 -8.15 -9.53 -11.75
C ILE A 437 -7.78 -8.74 -13.00
N VAL A 438 -6.78 -7.85 -12.91
CA VAL A 438 -6.36 -7.01 -14.06
C VAL A 438 -5.82 -7.87 -15.20
N ARG A 439 -5.01 -8.90 -14.90
CA ARG A 439 -4.55 -9.86 -15.92
C ARG A 439 -5.70 -10.60 -16.58
N GLU A 440 -6.65 -11.13 -15.80
CA GLU A 440 -7.83 -11.81 -16.35
C GLU A 440 -8.67 -10.88 -17.24
N LEU A 441 -8.81 -9.60 -16.89
CA LEU A 441 -9.53 -8.60 -17.70
C LEU A 441 -8.80 -8.33 -19.01
N ARG A 442 -7.47 -8.14 -18.98
CA ARG A 442 -6.62 -8.00 -20.16
C ARG A 442 -6.74 -9.22 -21.09
N ASP A 443 -6.62 -10.42 -20.53
CA ASP A 443 -6.70 -11.68 -21.29
C ASP A 443 -8.09 -11.87 -21.97
N ASN A 444 -9.13 -11.25 -21.39
CA ASN A 444 -10.46 -11.17 -21.98
C ASN A 444 -10.64 -10.01 -22.98
N GLY A 445 -9.57 -9.33 -23.36
CA GLY A 445 -9.57 -8.30 -24.42
C GLY A 445 -9.72 -6.86 -23.93
N LEU A 446 -9.83 -6.60 -22.62
CA LEU A 446 -9.90 -5.24 -22.09
C LEU A 446 -8.53 -4.54 -22.23
N ALA A 447 -8.53 -3.30 -22.72
CA ALA A 447 -7.35 -2.45 -22.69
C ALA A 447 -7.15 -1.90 -21.27
N VAL A 448 -5.94 -1.92 -20.76
CA VAL A 448 -5.61 -1.42 -19.42
C VAL A 448 -4.41 -0.47 -19.49
N LEU A 449 -4.53 0.69 -18.84
CA LEU A 449 -3.42 1.58 -18.54
C LEU A 449 -3.33 1.70 -17.03
N LEU A 450 -2.17 1.33 -16.44
CA LEU A 450 -2.02 1.36 -14.98
C LEU A 450 -0.78 2.11 -14.56
N SER A 451 -0.86 2.82 -13.43
CA SER A 451 0.28 3.34 -12.68
C SER A 451 0.47 2.53 -11.40
N ALA A 452 1.71 2.39 -10.95
CA ALA A 452 2.04 1.87 -9.64
C ALA A 452 3.28 2.58 -9.10
N SER A 453 3.31 2.82 -7.79
CA SER A 453 4.48 3.38 -7.10
C SER A 453 5.56 2.33 -6.90
N GLU A 454 5.16 1.06 -6.71
CA GLU A 454 6.06 -0.07 -6.59
C GLU A 454 6.27 -0.70 -7.98
N LEU A 455 7.50 -0.70 -8.48
CA LEU A 455 7.81 -1.23 -9.82
C LEU A 455 7.51 -2.73 -9.93
N GLU A 456 7.66 -3.48 -8.84
CA GLU A 456 7.27 -4.89 -8.75
C GLU A 456 5.80 -5.10 -9.13
N GLU A 457 4.89 -4.20 -8.68
CA GLU A 457 3.46 -4.30 -9.01
C GLU A 457 3.19 -4.00 -10.49
N LEU A 458 3.90 -3.02 -11.04
CA LEU A 458 3.78 -2.64 -12.44
C LEU A 458 4.28 -3.77 -13.34
N THR A 459 5.46 -4.31 -13.05
CA THR A 459 6.06 -5.43 -13.82
C THR A 459 5.26 -6.72 -13.69
N ALA A 460 4.55 -6.94 -12.58
CA ALA A 460 3.71 -8.12 -12.40
C ALA A 460 2.44 -8.14 -13.27
N VAL A 461 2.01 -6.99 -13.79
CA VAL A 461 0.72 -6.85 -14.51
C VAL A 461 0.89 -6.38 -15.94
N ALA A 462 1.81 -5.42 -16.18
CA ALA A 462 1.96 -4.78 -17.47
C ALA A 462 2.72 -5.64 -18.49
N ASP A 463 2.33 -5.55 -19.76
CA ASP A 463 3.00 -6.19 -20.89
C ASP A 463 4.15 -5.33 -21.42
N ARG A 464 4.05 -3.98 -21.27
CA ARG A 464 5.09 -3.00 -21.52
C ARG A 464 4.94 -1.80 -20.61
N ALA A 465 5.99 -1.00 -20.48
CA ALA A 465 6.00 0.21 -19.68
C ALA A 465 6.32 1.45 -20.51
N VAL A 466 5.58 2.54 -20.28
CA VAL A 466 5.89 3.88 -20.76
C VAL A 466 6.43 4.67 -19.58
N VAL A 467 7.66 5.17 -19.71
CA VAL A 467 8.34 5.89 -18.63
C VAL A 467 8.12 7.39 -18.79
N ILE A 468 7.59 8.01 -17.72
CA ILE A 468 7.34 9.45 -17.67
C ILE A 468 8.32 10.10 -16.68
N ARG A 469 9.00 11.14 -17.12
CA ARG A 469 9.85 12.01 -16.31
C ARG A 469 9.57 13.48 -16.65
N ASP A 470 9.35 14.29 -15.60
CA ASP A 470 9.09 15.73 -15.72
C ASP A 470 7.96 16.07 -16.73
N GLY A 471 6.90 15.25 -16.71
CA GLY A 471 5.75 15.39 -17.58
C GLY A 471 5.99 15.02 -19.05
N ARG A 472 7.04 14.26 -19.37
CA ARG A 472 7.37 13.83 -20.74
C ARG A 472 7.57 12.33 -20.81
N THR A 473 7.17 11.72 -21.92
CA THR A 473 7.55 10.35 -22.24
C THR A 473 9.02 10.32 -22.59
N VAL A 474 9.83 9.55 -21.82
CA VAL A 474 11.28 9.44 -22.01
C VAL A 474 11.74 8.09 -22.54
N ALA A 475 10.95 7.04 -22.31
CA ALA A 475 11.25 5.70 -22.84
C ALA A 475 9.99 4.83 -22.93
N GLU A 476 10.06 3.80 -23.74
CA GLU A 476 9.09 2.70 -23.80
C GLU A 476 9.86 1.38 -23.74
N LEU A 477 9.52 0.52 -22.79
CA LEU A 477 10.15 -0.77 -22.53
C LEU A 477 9.15 -1.89 -22.81
N ASN A 478 9.50 -2.82 -23.70
CA ASN A 478 8.60 -3.86 -24.16
C ASN A 478 9.03 -5.25 -23.65
N GLY A 479 8.07 -6.11 -23.36
CA GLY A 479 8.25 -7.54 -23.15
C GLY A 479 9.43 -7.91 -22.24
N ALA A 480 10.45 -8.53 -22.80
CA ALA A 480 11.64 -9.00 -22.08
C ALA A 480 12.54 -7.86 -21.57
N GLU A 481 12.48 -6.67 -22.18
CA GLU A 481 13.27 -5.51 -21.75
C GLU A 481 12.71 -4.89 -20.46
N MET A 482 11.45 -5.19 -20.10
CA MET A 482 10.77 -4.61 -18.97
C MET A 482 11.19 -5.28 -17.66
N SER A 483 12.27 -4.79 -17.06
CA SER A 483 12.70 -5.13 -15.69
C SER A 483 12.66 -3.89 -14.80
N GLU A 484 12.63 -4.10 -13.48
CA GLU A 484 12.67 -2.98 -12.52
C GLU A 484 13.93 -2.13 -12.72
N THR A 485 15.08 -2.78 -12.95
CA THR A 485 16.34 -2.08 -13.21
C THR A 485 16.26 -1.24 -14.47
N ALA A 486 15.75 -1.81 -15.59
CA ALA A 486 15.62 -1.06 -16.85
C ALA A 486 14.65 0.13 -16.73
N ILE A 487 13.56 -0.03 -15.97
CA ILE A 487 12.63 1.06 -15.69
C ILE A 487 13.32 2.16 -14.86
N MET A 488 14.08 1.78 -13.82
CA MET A 488 14.82 2.75 -13.00
C MET A 488 15.90 3.47 -13.80
N ASP A 489 16.62 2.77 -14.65
CA ASP A 489 17.62 3.38 -15.55
C ASP A 489 16.96 4.35 -16.53
N ALA A 490 15.83 3.99 -17.11
CA ALA A 490 15.06 4.88 -17.99
C ALA A 490 14.52 6.13 -17.24
N ILE A 491 14.09 5.97 -15.98
CA ILE A 491 13.70 7.10 -15.12
C ILE A 491 14.89 8.02 -14.85
N ALA A 492 16.06 7.46 -14.56
CA ALA A 492 17.26 8.23 -14.21
C ALA A 492 17.88 8.94 -15.42
N TYR A 493 18.03 8.23 -16.54
CA TYR A 493 18.86 8.67 -17.68
C TYR A 493 18.09 8.95 -18.97
N GLY A 494 16.84 8.49 -19.11
CA GLY A 494 16.06 8.55 -20.35
C GLY A 494 16.56 7.54 -21.39
N SER A 495 16.07 7.65 -22.64
CA SER A 495 16.44 6.75 -23.75
C SER A 495 17.93 6.78 -24.13
N ASP A 496 18.61 7.89 -23.93
CA ASP A 496 20.03 8.06 -24.29
C ASP A 496 20.98 7.40 -23.28
N GLY A 497 20.55 7.23 -22.02
CA GLY A 497 21.36 6.59 -20.99
C GLY A 497 21.42 5.07 -21.10
N ALA A 498 20.36 4.42 -21.54
CA ALA A 498 20.34 2.96 -21.70
C ALA A 498 21.36 2.50 -22.78
N SER A 499 21.51 3.27 -23.87
CA SER A 499 22.51 3.00 -24.90
C SER A 499 23.94 3.25 -24.41
N GLN A 500 24.18 4.29 -23.62
CA GLN A 500 25.51 4.61 -23.08
C GLN A 500 25.96 3.62 -21.99
N ILE A 501 25.06 3.11 -21.17
CA ILE A 501 25.38 2.11 -20.14
C ILE A 501 25.66 0.74 -20.80
N ALA A 502 24.90 0.37 -21.83
CA ALA A 502 25.16 -0.84 -22.60
C ALA A 502 26.52 -0.78 -23.33
N GLU A 503 26.89 0.38 -23.88
CA GLU A 503 28.20 0.62 -24.50
C GLU A 503 29.33 0.63 -23.46
N ALA A 504 29.13 1.26 -22.30
CA ALA A 504 30.10 1.29 -21.20
C ALA A 504 30.31 -0.10 -20.58
N ALA A 505 29.23 -0.88 -20.38
CA ALA A 505 29.33 -2.25 -19.89
C ALA A 505 30.00 -3.19 -20.91
N HIS A 506 29.75 -2.98 -22.19
CA HIS A 506 30.43 -3.71 -23.25
C HIS A 506 31.92 -3.35 -23.36
N THR A 507 32.25 -2.10 -23.17
CA THR A 507 33.65 -1.60 -23.14
C THR A 507 34.42 -2.11 -21.92
N ALA A 508 33.81 -2.11 -20.74
CA ALA A 508 34.39 -2.65 -19.51
C ALA A 508 34.62 -4.18 -19.59
N HIS A 509 33.71 -4.92 -20.23
CA HIS A 509 33.90 -6.36 -20.46
C HIS A 509 35.01 -6.66 -21.46
N ILE A 510 35.26 -5.77 -22.43
CA ILE A 510 36.39 -5.90 -23.39
C ILE A 510 37.70 -5.54 -22.71
N GLU A 511 37.73 -4.53 -21.83
CA GLU A 511 38.95 -4.18 -21.08
C GLU A 511 39.33 -5.26 -20.06
N ASP A 512 38.40 -5.84 -19.31
CA ASP A 512 38.65 -6.99 -18.42
C ASP A 512 39.14 -8.24 -19.19
N ALA A 513 38.62 -8.49 -20.39
CA ALA A 513 39.07 -9.60 -21.24
C ALA A 513 40.46 -9.37 -21.80
N LEU A 514 40.86 -8.12 -22.05
CA LEU A 514 42.19 -7.74 -22.53
C LEU A 514 43.25 -7.65 -21.40
N GLU A 515 42.86 -7.41 -20.17
CA GLU A 515 43.76 -7.47 -18.99
C GLU A 515 43.99 -8.92 -18.53
N GLY A 516 43.01 -9.80 -18.65
CA GLY A 516 43.15 -11.23 -18.35
C GLY A 516 44.20 -11.94 -19.23
N ASP A 517 44.31 -11.57 -20.51
CA ASP A 517 45.29 -12.14 -21.46
C ASP A 517 46.74 -11.62 -21.28
N ARG A 518 46.94 -10.59 -20.43
CA ARG A 518 48.30 -10.05 -20.14
C ARG A 518 48.97 -10.67 -18.92
N HIS A 519 48.26 -11.51 -18.15
CA HIS A 519 48.84 -12.16 -16.97
C HIS A 519 49.23 -13.63 -17.21
N ASP A 520 48.97 -14.21 -18.41
CA ASP A 520 49.35 -15.57 -18.79
C ASP A 520 50.38 -15.63 -19.92
N ALA A 521 51.16 -14.57 -20.17
CA ALA A 521 52.25 -14.56 -21.13
C ALA A 521 53.62 -14.36 -20.47
#